data_86d3fb7ce780a577ce62a8de37a64f5f
#
_entry.id   86d3fb7ce780a577ce62a8de37a64f5f
#
_cell.length_a   1.000
_cell.length_b   1.000
_cell.length_c   1.000
_cell.angle_alpha   90.00
_cell.angle_beta   90.00
_cell.angle_gamma   90.00
#
_symmetry.space_group_name_H-M   'P 1'
#
loop_
_entity.id
_entity.type
_entity.pdbx_description
1 polymer ?
#
loop_
_entity_poly.entity_id
_entity_poly.type
_entity_poly.pdbx_seq_one_letter_code
_entity_poly.pdbx_strand_id
1 'polypeptide(L)'
;NEYFSSNGFIYVETPYLSPSTPEGARDYLVPSRIHKGSFYALPQSPQLYKQMLMVSGFERYYQIARCFRDEDLRADRQPDFTQIDVETSFLNQDEIISIAEGFLKKLFKEVVNYDVKLPLRQIEYDEAVNVYGSDKPDTRFDLKIHDVKDIFLNCEFNGFKESKYVKAIKVENSNAHFSRKKTDEYNLLAKKFNLKGFIYLKVNNNTLEGSVAKFLSDIEKEALIKTMGAKENDAIFLATSEIKRDVNFGLGALRSLIAKELNLVKEGTYDLLWVVHFPLFEKSELDGTI
;
A
#
# COMPACT_ATOMS: atom_id res chain seq x y z
N ASN A 1 19.89 -9.51 16.66
CA ASN A 1 20.63 -8.82 17.74
C ASN A 1 21.99 -8.30 17.25
N GLU A 2 22.85 -9.12 16.65
CA GLU A 2 24.21 -8.78 16.23
C GLU A 2 24.29 -7.47 15.44
N TYR A 3 23.42 -7.27 14.43
CA TYR A 3 23.41 -6.06 13.61
C TYR A 3 23.24 -4.78 14.45
N PHE A 4 22.22 -4.76 15.31
CA PHE A 4 21.95 -3.58 16.13
C PHE A 4 23.04 -3.33 17.18
N SER A 5 23.50 -4.39 17.85
CA SER A 5 24.59 -4.25 18.83
C SER A 5 25.89 -3.76 18.20
N SER A 6 26.24 -4.25 16.98
CA SER A 6 27.45 -3.79 16.27
C SER A 6 27.34 -2.35 15.74
N ASN A 7 26.12 -1.81 15.65
CA ASN A 7 25.85 -0.42 15.28
C ASN A 7 25.60 0.49 16.51
N GLY A 8 26.03 0.06 17.69
CA GLY A 8 25.98 0.84 18.92
C GLY A 8 24.61 0.94 19.58
N PHE A 9 23.66 0.09 19.20
CA PHE A 9 22.36 0.01 19.88
C PHE A 9 22.45 -0.83 21.13
N ILE A 10 21.75 -0.38 22.17
CA ILE A 10 21.64 -1.06 23.46
C ILE A 10 20.29 -1.77 23.50
N TYR A 11 20.32 -3.08 23.77
CA TYR A 11 19.11 -3.86 24.02
C TYR A 11 18.58 -3.60 25.42
N VAL A 12 17.32 -3.15 25.50
CA VAL A 12 16.65 -2.94 26.79
C VAL A 12 15.27 -3.59 26.74
N GLU A 13 15.03 -4.53 27.64
CA GLU A 13 13.72 -5.14 27.81
C GLU A 13 12.84 -4.28 28.72
N THR A 14 11.65 -3.93 28.22
CA THR A 14 10.69 -3.06 28.91
C THR A 14 9.58 -3.86 29.57
N PRO A 15 8.91 -3.33 30.63
CA PRO A 15 7.80 -4.00 31.29
C PRO A 15 6.61 -4.27 30.37
N TYR A 16 5.98 -5.44 30.56
CA TYR A 16 4.74 -5.81 29.84
C TYR A 16 3.47 -5.39 30.60
N LEU A 17 3.52 -5.21 31.90
CA LEU A 17 2.40 -4.71 32.70
C LEU A 17 2.61 -3.23 32.96
N SER A 18 1.84 -2.39 32.31
CA SER A 18 1.95 -0.93 32.40
C SER A 18 0.58 -0.27 32.53
N PRO A 19 0.50 1.01 32.86
CA PRO A 19 -0.74 1.76 32.67
C PRO A 19 -1.16 1.76 31.19
N SER A 20 -2.48 1.88 30.95
CA SER A 20 -3.02 2.09 29.62
C SER A 20 -2.44 3.36 29.00
N THR A 21 -2.05 3.27 27.72
CA THR A 21 -1.52 4.42 26.94
C THR A 21 -2.33 4.59 25.66
N PRO A 22 -2.70 5.81 25.29
CA PRO A 22 -3.50 6.06 24.07
C PRO A 22 -2.62 5.97 22.82
N GLU A 23 -2.44 4.77 22.25
CA GLU A 23 -1.60 4.54 21.07
C GLU A 23 -2.39 4.20 19.78
N GLY A 24 -3.72 4.44 19.77
CA GLY A 24 -4.56 4.29 18.60
C GLY A 24 -5.34 2.98 18.51
N ALA A 25 -4.83 1.86 19.05
CA ALA A 25 -5.58 0.62 19.21
C ALA A 25 -6.24 0.53 20.60
N ARG A 26 -7.13 -0.45 20.82
CA ARG A 26 -7.62 -0.78 22.14
C ARG A 26 -6.62 -1.65 22.87
N ASP A 27 -6.51 -1.44 24.20
CA ASP A 27 -5.62 -2.21 25.05
C ASP A 27 -6.27 -3.52 25.51
N TYR A 28 -5.46 -4.58 25.64
CA TYR A 28 -5.83 -5.73 26.44
C TYR A 28 -5.59 -5.42 27.91
N LEU A 29 -6.64 -5.53 28.74
CA LEU A 29 -6.58 -5.20 30.15
C LEU A 29 -6.35 -6.44 31.00
N VAL A 30 -5.46 -6.32 32.01
CA VAL A 30 -5.17 -7.33 33.01
C VAL A 30 -5.65 -6.84 34.37
N PRO A 31 -6.67 -7.47 35.02
CA PRO A 31 -7.16 -7.01 36.29
C PRO A 31 -6.10 -7.10 37.39
N SER A 32 -6.01 -6.04 38.22
CA SER A 32 -5.17 -6.06 39.39
C SER A 32 -5.79 -6.94 40.52
N ARG A 33 -5.05 -7.93 40.98
CA ARG A 33 -5.49 -8.75 42.12
C ARG A 33 -5.50 -7.98 43.44
N ILE A 34 -4.58 -7.01 43.56
CA ILE A 34 -4.37 -6.26 44.82
C ILE A 34 -5.29 -5.07 44.93
N HIS A 35 -5.49 -4.34 43.83
CA HIS A 35 -6.27 -3.10 43.77
C HIS A 35 -7.58 -3.34 43.04
N LYS A 36 -8.67 -3.48 43.78
CA LYS A 36 -10.01 -3.69 43.19
C LYS A 36 -10.41 -2.52 42.30
N GLY A 37 -10.88 -2.82 41.07
CA GLY A 37 -11.27 -1.84 40.09
C GLY A 37 -10.12 -1.20 39.30
N SER A 38 -8.88 -1.61 39.55
CA SER A 38 -7.70 -1.19 38.79
C SER A 38 -7.23 -2.28 37.83
N PHE A 39 -6.62 -1.86 36.73
CA PHE A 39 -6.16 -2.73 35.64
C PHE A 39 -4.75 -2.30 35.21
N TYR A 40 -3.97 -3.28 34.80
CA TYR A 40 -2.82 -3.09 33.93
C TYR A 40 -3.25 -3.22 32.49
N ALA A 41 -2.49 -2.65 31.57
CA ALA A 41 -2.62 -2.88 30.13
C ALA A 41 -1.41 -3.67 29.60
N LEU A 42 -1.64 -4.54 28.61
CA LEU A 42 -0.57 -5.11 27.82
C LEU A 42 -0.10 -4.08 26.79
N PRO A 43 1.21 -3.97 26.49
CA PRO A 43 1.76 -2.90 25.69
C PRO A 43 1.36 -3.05 24.21
N GLN A 44 0.89 -1.96 23.60
CA GLN A 44 0.71 -1.88 22.16
C GLN A 44 2.06 -1.69 21.43
N SER A 45 2.99 -1.03 22.11
CA SER A 45 4.41 -0.88 21.80
C SER A 45 5.15 -0.44 23.08
N PRO A 46 6.49 -0.49 23.16
CA PRO A 46 7.25 0.06 24.27
C PRO A 46 7.41 1.59 24.22
N GLN A 47 6.48 2.32 23.61
CA GLN A 47 6.61 3.74 23.22
C GLN A 47 6.99 4.64 24.41
N LEU A 48 6.30 4.52 25.55
CA LEU A 48 6.59 5.35 26.71
C LEU A 48 8.00 5.10 27.25
N TYR A 49 8.37 3.83 27.36
CA TYR A 49 9.67 3.43 27.95
C TYR A 49 10.84 3.83 27.05
N LYS A 50 10.74 3.64 25.73
CA LYS A 50 11.82 4.02 24.82
C LYS A 50 12.03 5.54 24.78
N GLN A 51 10.97 6.34 24.88
CA GLN A 51 11.09 7.79 25.03
C GLN A 51 11.79 8.17 26.35
N MET A 52 11.44 7.52 27.45
CA MET A 52 12.13 7.71 28.73
C MET A 52 13.61 7.35 28.66
N LEU A 53 13.96 6.29 27.93
CA LEU A 53 15.35 5.92 27.69
C LEU A 53 16.10 6.99 26.90
N MET A 54 15.50 7.58 25.86
CA MET A 54 16.09 8.71 25.13
C MET A 54 16.34 9.91 26.03
N VAL A 55 15.35 10.29 26.86
CA VAL A 55 15.49 11.36 27.87
C VAL A 55 16.59 11.06 28.87
N SER A 56 16.80 9.79 29.23
CA SER A 56 17.83 9.33 30.16
C SER A 56 19.24 9.26 29.55
N GLY A 57 19.39 9.61 28.26
CA GLY A 57 20.69 9.63 27.59
C GLY A 57 21.05 8.35 26.82
N PHE A 58 20.09 7.44 26.60
CA PHE A 58 20.26 6.33 25.66
C PHE A 58 20.09 6.87 24.24
N GLU A 59 21.15 6.96 23.48
CA GLU A 59 21.08 7.51 22.13
C GLU A 59 20.58 6.51 21.07
N ARG A 60 20.75 5.21 21.35
CA ARG A 60 20.37 4.12 20.43
C ARG A 60 19.84 2.94 21.21
N TYR A 61 18.55 2.71 21.12
CA TYR A 61 17.83 1.63 21.77
C TYR A 61 17.25 0.68 20.75
N TYR A 62 17.22 -0.62 21.06
CA TYR A 62 16.38 -1.58 20.36
C TYR A 62 15.85 -2.66 21.32
N GLN A 63 14.72 -3.26 20.92
CA GLN A 63 14.12 -4.39 21.61
C GLN A 63 13.38 -5.28 20.63
N ILE A 64 13.43 -6.60 20.82
CA ILE A 64 12.50 -7.53 20.19
C ILE A 64 11.28 -7.60 21.12
N ALA A 65 10.31 -6.73 20.87
CA ALA A 65 9.19 -6.48 21.78
C ALA A 65 7.96 -7.29 21.39
N ARG A 66 7.32 -7.94 22.38
CA ARG A 66 5.99 -8.50 22.22
C ARG A 66 4.96 -7.41 22.40
N CYS A 67 4.07 -7.25 21.40
CA CYS A 67 3.07 -6.20 21.35
C CYS A 67 1.67 -6.79 21.21
N PHE A 68 0.67 -6.07 21.74
CA PHE A 68 -0.71 -6.52 21.83
C PHE A 68 -1.65 -5.41 21.38
N ARG A 69 -2.58 -5.69 20.47
CA ARG A 69 -3.59 -4.73 20.01
C ARG A 69 -4.93 -5.41 19.84
N ASP A 70 -5.96 -4.93 20.54
CA ASP A 70 -7.34 -5.40 20.39
C ASP A 70 -7.99 -4.70 19.20
N GLU A 71 -7.69 -5.20 18.03
CA GLU A 71 -8.21 -4.72 16.73
C GLU A 71 -8.86 -5.86 15.94
N ASP A 72 -9.65 -5.50 14.94
CA ASP A 72 -10.24 -6.47 14.03
C ASP A 72 -9.14 -7.23 13.27
N LEU A 73 -9.25 -8.55 13.27
CA LEU A 73 -8.32 -9.43 12.58
C LEU A 73 -8.37 -9.20 11.06
N ARG A 74 -7.20 -9.15 10.45
CA ARG A 74 -7.02 -9.11 8.99
C ARG A 74 -5.93 -10.10 8.60
N ALA A 75 -5.77 -10.34 7.29
CA ALA A 75 -4.75 -11.27 6.79
C ALA A 75 -3.32 -10.93 7.26
N ASP A 76 -3.05 -9.66 7.50
CA ASP A 76 -1.75 -9.10 7.91
C ASP A 76 -1.72 -8.58 9.35
N ARG A 77 -2.79 -8.81 10.16
CA ARG A 77 -2.91 -8.31 11.53
C ARG A 77 -3.29 -9.41 12.50
N GLN A 78 -2.48 -9.57 13.52
CA GLN A 78 -2.72 -10.46 14.65
C GLN A 78 -2.86 -9.65 15.94
N PRO A 79 -3.64 -10.13 16.93
CA PRO A 79 -3.86 -9.41 18.19
C PRO A 79 -2.60 -9.33 19.03
N ASP A 80 -1.69 -10.30 18.87
CA ASP A 80 -0.37 -10.31 19.48
C ASP A 80 0.70 -10.57 18.40
N PHE A 81 1.76 -9.78 18.41
CA PHE A 81 2.81 -9.84 17.40
C PHE A 81 4.14 -9.36 17.99
N THR A 82 5.22 -9.64 17.28
CA THR A 82 6.57 -9.22 17.68
C THR A 82 7.04 -8.09 16.78
N GLN A 83 7.58 -7.02 17.38
CA GLN A 83 8.24 -5.92 16.69
C GLN A 83 9.75 -5.98 16.94
N ILE A 84 10.52 -5.59 15.93
CA ILE A 84 11.87 -5.06 16.15
C ILE A 84 11.67 -3.56 16.38
N ASP A 85 11.63 -3.17 17.66
CA ASP A 85 11.41 -1.79 18.05
C ASP A 85 12.75 -1.08 18.20
N VAL A 86 12.87 0.10 17.62
CA VAL A 86 14.11 0.87 17.56
C VAL A 86 13.81 2.33 17.84
N GLU A 87 14.63 2.97 18.67
CA GLU A 87 14.55 4.40 18.93
C GLU A 87 15.94 5.02 18.92
N THR A 88 16.04 6.22 18.36
CA THR A 88 17.33 6.94 18.27
C THR A 88 17.16 8.41 18.61
N SER A 89 18.20 9.00 19.21
CA SER A 89 18.33 10.43 19.40
C SER A 89 19.39 11.00 18.44
N PHE A 90 19.22 12.27 18.06
CA PHE A 90 20.20 13.06 17.29
C PHE A 90 20.50 12.53 15.87
N LEU A 91 19.71 11.63 15.33
CA LEU A 91 19.81 11.19 13.95
C LEU A 91 18.79 11.89 13.07
N ASN A 92 19.18 12.21 11.85
CA ASN A 92 18.27 12.69 10.81
C ASN A 92 17.63 11.51 10.05
N GLN A 93 16.71 11.83 9.14
CA GLN A 93 15.98 10.83 8.35
C GLN A 93 16.90 9.93 7.54
N ASP A 94 17.92 10.49 6.88
CA ASP A 94 18.81 9.72 6.00
C ASP A 94 19.67 8.73 6.80
N GLU A 95 20.08 9.11 8.01
CA GLU A 95 20.82 8.24 8.90
C GLU A 95 19.97 7.07 9.40
N ILE A 96 18.69 7.31 9.71
CA ILE A 96 17.74 6.26 10.10
C ILE A 96 17.47 5.32 8.92
N ILE A 97 17.26 5.86 7.71
CA ILE A 97 17.11 5.08 6.48
C ILE A 97 18.34 4.20 6.26
N SER A 98 19.54 4.75 6.39
CA SER A 98 20.79 4.01 6.20
C SER A 98 20.93 2.84 7.18
N ILE A 99 20.57 3.02 8.45
CA ILE A 99 20.56 1.95 9.45
C ILE A 99 19.55 0.86 9.08
N ALA A 100 18.33 1.25 8.68
CA ALA A 100 17.30 0.30 8.28
C ALA A 100 17.70 -0.48 7.02
N GLU A 101 18.28 0.18 6.03
CA GLU A 101 18.77 -0.46 4.81
C GLU A 101 19.89 -1.46 5.08
N GLY A 102 20.85 -1.11 5.94
CA GLY A 102 21.91 -2.02 6.37
C GLY A 102 21.35 -3.26 7.07
N PHE A 103 20.34 -3.08 7.93
CA PHE A 103 19.63 -4.20 8.56
C PHE A 103 18.93 -5.09 7.54
N LEU A 104 18.16 -4.49 6.61
CA LEU A 104 17.45 -5.24 5.57
C LEU A 104 18.41 -6.01 4.67
N LYS A 105 19.53 -5.40 4.27
CA LYS A 105 20.57 -6.08 3.46
C LYS A 105 21.10 -7.32 4.18
N LYS A 106 21.48 -7.21 5.46
CA LYS A 106 21.94 -8.34 6.27
C LYS A 106 20.85 -9.40 6.41
N LEU A 107 19.64 -9.02 6.75
CA LEU A 107 18.51 -9.91 6.95
C LEU A 107 18.20 -10.73 5.69
N PHE A 108 18.04 -10.08 4.54
CA PHE A 108 17.72 -10.75 3.28
C PHE A 108 18.85 -11.67 2.83
N LYS A 109 20.10 -11.26 3.07
CA LYS A 109 21.27 -12.11 2.75
C LYS A 109 21.30 -13.38 3.58
N GLU A 110 21.06 -13.27 4.89
CA GLU A 110 21.18 -14.40 5.82
C GLU A 110 19.97 -15.35 5.77
N VAL A 111 18.76 -14.80 5.59
CA VAL A 111 17.51 -15.60 5.67
C VAL A 111 17.12 -16.22 4.33
N VAL A 112 17.21 -15.45 3.25
CA VAL A 112 16.71 -15.88 1.93
C VAL A 112 17.83 -15.88 0.86
N ASN A 113 19.08 -15.65 1.24
CA ASN A 113 20.26 -15.57 0.36
C ASN A 113 20.06 -14.58 -0.80
N TYR A 114 19.36 -13.48 -0.57
CA TYR A 114 19.15 -12.42 -1.54
C TYR A 114 20.05 -11.22 -1.24
N ASP A 115 20.75 -10.72 -2.24
CA ASP A 115 21.68 -9.59 -2.08
C ASP A 115 20.98 -8.27 -2.42
N VAL A 116 20.51 -7.58 -1.39
CA VAL A 116 19.84 -6.28 -1.52
C VAL A 116 20.85 -5.22 -1.96
N LYS A 117 20.56 -4.57 -3.08
CA LYS A 117 21.36 -3.44 -3.58
C LYS A 117 20.95 -2.16 -2.86
N LEU A 118 21.95 -1.43 -2.36
CA LEU A 118 21.76 -0.16 -1.67
C LEU A 118 22.37 1.01 -2.49
N PRO A 119 21.87 2.24 -2.32
CA PRO A 119 20.67 2.61 -1.54
C PRO A 119 19.39 2.07 -2.19
N LEU A 120 18.36 1.87 -1.40
CA LEU A 120 17.03 1.53 -1.92
C LEU A 120 16.44 2.72 -2.68
N ARG A 121 15.68 2.43 -3.74
CA ARG A 121 14.94 3.45 -4.47
C ARG A 121 13.93 4.13 -3.57
N GLN A 122 13.83 5.44 -3.68
CA GLN A 122 12.80 6.24 -3.03
C GLN A 122 11.78 6.68 -4.09
N ILE A 123 10.51 6.63 -3.75
CA ILE A 123 9.42 7.18 -4.54
C ILE A 123 8.54 8.08 -3.67
N GLU A 124 8.00 9.12 -4.27
CA GLU A 124 7.07 10.02 -3.59
C GLU A 124 5.76 9.30 -3.25
N TYR A 125 5.14 9.67 -2.12
CA TYR A 125 3.80 9.17 -1.75
C TYR A 125 2.79 9.39 -2.87
N ASP A 126 2.81 10.57 -3.49
CA ASP A 126 1.92 10.89 -4.60
C ASP A 126 2.16 10.00 -5.83
N GLU A 127 3.41 9.64 -6.13
CA GLU A 127 3.73 8.69 -7.18
C GLU A 127 3.20 7.30 -6.81
N ALA A 128 3.47 6.82 -5.60
CA ALA A 128 3.00 5.53 -5.12
C ALA A 128 1.47 5.38 -5.27
N VAL A 129 0.72 6.39 -4.84
CA VAL A 129 -0.75 6.38 -4.90
C VAL A 129 -1.27 6.60 -6.33
N ASN A 130 -0.67 7.49 -7.12
CA ASN A 130 -1.19 7.81 -8.46
C ASN A 130 -0.86 6.76 -9.50
N VAL A 131 0.32 6.12 -9.40
CA VAL A 131 0.83 5.18 -10.42
C VAL A 131 0.55 3.73 -10.03
N TYR A 132 0.55 3.41 -8.76
CA TYR A 132 0.37 2.03 -8.28
C TYR A 132 -0.92 1.81 -7.47
N GLY A 133 -1.59 2.89 -7.06
CA GLY A 133 -2.84 2.84 -6.32
C GLY A 133 -2.69 2.31 -4.89
N SER A 134 -1.55 2.52 -4.26
CA SER A 134 -1.26 2.06 -2.90
C SER A 134 -0.10 2.86 -2.30
N ASP A 135 -0.15 3.09 -1.00
CA ASP A 135 0.98 3.55 -0.19
C ASP A 135 2.05 2.46 0.07
N LYS A 136 1.75 1.22 -0.33
CA LYS A 136 2.63 0.04 -0.24
C LYS A 136 2.69 -0.66 -1.59
N PRO A 137 3.27 -0.02 -2.63
CA PRO A 137 3.19 -0.51 -4.00
C PRO A 137 4.03 -1.78 -4.18
N ASP A 138 3.45 -2.79 -4.82
CA ASP A 138 4.20 -3.88 -5.40
C ASP A 138 4.68 -3.47 -6.80
N THR A 139 5.97 -3.24 -6.94
CA THR A 139 6.61 -2.76 -8.17
C THR A 139 7.31 -3.87 -8.96
N ARG A 140 7.12 -5.14 -8.58
CA ARG A 140 7.70 -6.30 -9.27
C ARG A 140 7.04 -6.63 -10.60
N PHE A 141 5.95 -5.95 -10.94
CA PHE A 141 5.21 -6.08 -12.20
C PHE A 141 4.72 -4.73 -12.71
N ASP A 142 4.55 -4.62 -14.03
CA ASP A 142 4.22 -3.37 -14.71
C ASP A 142 2.73 -3.31 -15.06
N LEU A 143 1.88 -2.92 -14.14
CA LEU A 143 0.47 -2.60 -14.39
C LEU A 143 0.20 -1.18 -13.86
N LYS A 144 0.89 -0.17 -14.42
CA LYS A 144 0.79 1.21 -13.98
C LYS A 144 -0.57 1.80 -14.28
N ILE A 145 -1.04 2.65 -13.36
CA ILE A 145 -2.26 3.43 -13.52
C ILE A 145 -1.93 4.69 -14.32
N HIS A 146 -2.70 4.94 -15.35
CA HIS A 146 -2.60 6.13 -16.20
C HIS A 146 -3.85 6.99 -16.05
N ASP A 147 -3.67 8.31 -15.97
CA ASP A 147 -4.78 9.24 -16.08
C ASP A 147 -5.13 9.39 -17.57
N VAL A 148 -6.39 9.18 -17.88
CA VAL A 148 -6.89 9.22 -19.26
C VAL A 148 -8.12 10.13 -19.41
N LYS A 149 -8.39 10.98 -18.40
CA LYS A 149 -9.55 11.87 -18.37
C LYS A 149 -9.62 12.78 -19.60
N ASP A 150 -8.48 13.34 -20.02
CA ASP A 150 -8.43 14.30 -21.12
C ASP A 150 -8.88 13.71 -22.45
N ILE A 151 -8.78 12.38 -22.63
CA ILE A 151 -9.26 11.69 -23.84
C ILE A 151 -10.79 11.77 -23.94
N PHE A 152 -11.50 11.84 -22.82
CA PHE A 152 -12.94 11.65 -22.74
C PHE A 152 -13.74 12.90 -22.39
N LEU A 153 -13.16 14.09 -22.55
CA LEU A 153 -13.83 15.35 -22.22
C LEU A 153 -15.13 15.57 -23.02
N ASN A 154 -15.14 15.12 -24.27
CA ASN A 154 -16.29 15.26 -25.19
C ASN A 154 -16.99 13.93 -25.48
N CYS A 155 -16.67 12.87 -24.74
CA CYS A 155 -17.21 11.54 -24.95
C CYS A 155 -18.75 11.49 -24.78
N GLU A 156 -19.43 10.68 -25.58
CA GLU A 156 -20.86 10.46 -25.46
C GLU A 156 -21.24 9.61 -24.22
N PHE A 157 -20.28 8.87 -23.68
CA PHE A 157 -20.49 8.09 -22.46
C PHE A 157 -20.40 8.98 -21.22
N ASN A 158 -21.57 9.29 -20.63
CA ASN A 158 -21.67 10.16 -19.45
C ASN A 158 -20.78 9.72 -18.29
N GLY A 159 -20.59 8.42 -18.12
CA GLY A 159 -19.71 7.90 -17.06
C GLY A 159 -18.25 8.38 -17.17
N PHE A 160 -17.76 8.69 -18.38
CA PHE A 160 -16.45 9.29 -18.58
C PHE A 160 -16.52 10.82 -18.58
N LYS A 161 -17.52 11.38 -19.30
CA LYS A 161 -17.65 12.82 -19.48
C LYS A 161 -17.85 13.55 -18.15
N GLU A 162 -18.74 13.08 -17.32
CA GLU A 162 -19.13 13.74 -16.08
C GLU A 162 -18.17 13.48 -14.92
N SER A 163 -17.50 12.31 -14.88
CA SER A 163 -16.60 12.00 -13.79
C SER A 163 -15.34 12.88 -13.78
N LYS A 164 -14.94 13.33 -12.61
CA LYS A 164 -13.75 14.16 -12.43
C LYS A 164 -12.46 13.39 -12.73
N TYR A 165 -12.41 12.11 -12.39
CA TYR A 165 -11.26 11.23 -12.62
C TYR A 165 -11.66 10.05 -13.47
N VAL A 166 -10.88 9.79 -14.51
CA VAL A 166 -10.97 8.60 -15.37
C VAL A 166 -9.56 8.06 -15.51
N LYS A 167 -9.30 6.88 -14.96
CA LYS A 167 -7.99 6.25 -14.97
C LYS A 167 -8.06 4.85 -15.50
N ALA A 168 -6.94 4.35 -16.02
CA ALA A 168 -6.85 3.06 -16.66
C ALA A 168 -5.59 2.28 -16.26
N ILE A 169 -5.67 0.96 -16.32
CA ILE A 169 -4.54 0.04 -16.35
C ILE A 169 -4.61 -0.81 -17.61
N LYS A 170 -3.45 -1.20 -18.14
CA LYS A 170 -3.32 -2.11 -19.29
C LYS A 170 -2.76 -3.45 -18.83
N VAL A 171 -3.30 -4.53 -19.33
CA VAL A 171 -2.82 -5.89 -19.10
C VAL A 171 -2.45 -6.51 -20.45
N GLU A 172 -1.17 -6.82 -20.61
CA GLU A 172 -0.63 -7.28 -21.90
C GLU A 172 -1.06 -8.71 -22.24
N ASN A 173 -1.37 -8.93 -23.52
CA ASN A 173 -1.69 -10.25 -24.12
C ASN A 173 -2.65 -11.12 -23.27
N SER A 174 -3.72 -10.52 -22.78
CA SER A 174 -4.55 -11.14 -21.75
C SER A 174 -6.06 -11.07 -22.00
N ASN A 175 -6.51 -10.56 -23.15
CA ASN A 175 -7.93 -10.36 -23.42
C ASN A 175 -8.74 -11.67 -23.33
N ALA A 176 -8.14 -12.81 -23.69
CA ALA A 176 -8.77 -14.13 -23.60
C ALA A 176 -8.95 -14.61 -22.14
N HIS A 177 -8.21 -14.04 -21.19
CA HIS A 177 -8.30 -14.43 -19.77
C HIS A 177 -9.55 -13.83 -19.08
N PHE A 178 -10.06 -12.71 -19.57
CA PHE A 178 -11.12 -11.95 -18.93
C PHE A 178 -12.50 -12.28 -19.51
N SER A 179 -13.11 -13.34 -19.00
CA SER A 179 -14.50 -13.67 -19.29
C SER A 179 -15.47 -12.69 -18.61
N ARG A 180 -16.75 -12.69 -19.06
CA ARG A 180 -17.82 -11.90 -18.43
C ARG A 180 -17.94 -12.20 -16.93
N LYS A 181 -17.91 -13.48 -16.54
CA LYS A 181 -17.95 -13.89 -15.13
C LYS A 181 -16.80 -13.25 -14.34
N LYS A 182 -15.61 -13.22 -14.92
CA LYS A 182 -14.42 -12.63 -14.27
C LYS A 182 -14.55 -11.12 -14.10
N THR A 183 -15.03 -10.41 -15.11
CA THR A 183 -15.27 -8.97 -15.00
C THR A 183 -16.38 -8.63 -14.00
N ASP A 184 -17.39 -9.50 -13.84
CA ASP A 184 -18.42 -9.35 -12.80
C ASP A 184 -17.83 -9.54 -11.39
N GLU A 185 -16.88 -10.47 -11.20
CA GLU A 185 -16.14 -10.63 -9.94
C GLU A 185 -15.33 -9.36 -9.60
N TYR A 186 -14.67 -8.74 -10.59
CA TYR A 186 -13.94 -7.49 -10.41
C TYR A 186 -14.87 -6.32 -10.06
N ASN A 187 -16.10 -6.31 -10.57
CA ASN A 187 -17.10 -5.31 -10.19
C ASN A 187 -17.54 -5.41 -8.73
N LEU A 188 -17.47 -6.61 -8.12
CA LEU A 188 -17.66 -6.76 -6.67
C LEU A 188 -16.49 -6.17 -5.88
N LEU A 189 -15.27 -6.29 -6.40
CA LEU A 189 -14.11 -5.63 -5.81
C LEU A 189 -14.23 -4.10 -5.89
N ALA A 190 -14.66 -3.56 -7.05
CA ALA A 190 -14.83 -2.13 -7.26
C ALA A 190 -15.73 -1.48 -6.20
N LYS A 191 -16.81 -2.14 -5.81
CA LYS A 191 -17.76 -1.66 -4.78
C LYS A 191 -17.11 -1.43 -3.42
N LYS A 192 -16.04 -2.19 -3.08
CA LYS A 192 -15.30 -2.00 -1.82
C LYS A 192 -14.53 -0.67 -1.77
N PHE A 193 -14.35 -0.03 -2.93
CA PHE A 193 -13.68 1.25 -3.10
C PHE A 193 -14.64 2.34 -3.59
N ASN A 194 -15.93 2.23 -3.30
CA ASN A 194 -16.98 3.17 -3.69
C ASN A 194 -17.09 3.42 -5.22
N LEU A 195 -16.55 2.51 -6.03
CA LEU A 195 -16.64 2.59 -7.49
C LEU A 195 -17.90 1.89 -7.98
N LYS A 196 -18.50 2.40 -9.06
CA LYS A 196 -19.68 1.79 -9.72
C LYS A 196 -19.32 0.46 -10.38
N GLY A 197 -18.06 0.28 -10.79
CA GLY A 197 -17.51 -0.90 -11.44
C GLY A 197 -16.23 -0.57 -12.20
N PHE A 198 -15.59 -1.62 -12.73
CA PHE A 198 -14.51 -1.46 -13.69
C PHE A 198 -15.05 -1.65 -15.11
N ILE A 199 -14.65 -0.77 -16.01
CA ILE A 199 -15.00 -0.84 -17.43
C ILE A 199 -13.90 -1.62 -18.13
N TYR A 200 -14.28 -2.72 -18.76
CA TYR A 200 -13.38 -3.61 -19.50
C TYR A 200 -13.45 -3.33 -20.97
N LEU A 201 -12.29 -3.10 -21.60
CA LEU A 201 -12.10 -3.00 -23.04
C LEU A 201 -10.98 -3.96 -23.46
N LYS A 202 -11.14 -4.59 -24.62
CA LYS A 202 -10.09 -5.41 -25.23
C LYS A 202 -9.64 -4.77 -26.54
N VAL A 203 -8.37 -4.91 -26.87
CA VAL A 203 -7.81 -4.51 -28.16
C VAL A 203 -7.93 -5.68 -29.12
N ASN A 204 -8.63 -5.47 -30.22
CA ASN A 204 -8.82 -6.47 -31.27
C ASN A 204 -8.92 -5.76 -32.62
N ASN A 205 -8.24 -6.25 -33.66
CA ASN A 205 -8.17 -5.63 -34.98
C ASN A 205 -7.77 -4.13 -34.92
N ASN A 206 -6.80 -3.79 -34.08
CA ASN A 206 -6.34 -2.41 -33.83
C ASN A 206 -7.43 -1.43 -33.37
N THR A 207 -8.53 -1.93 -32.82
CA THR A 207 -9.59 -1.10 -32.25
C THR A 207 -9.99 -1.62 -30.84
N LEU A 208 -10.89 -0.89 -30.19
CA LEU A 208 -11.40 -1.29 -28.88
C LEU A 208 -12.77 -1.94 -28.97
N GLU A 209 -12.92 -3.07 -28.32
CA GLU A 209 -14.19 -3.77 -28.15
C GLU A 209 -14.56 -3.85 -26.67
N GLY A 210 -15.85 -3.77 -26.37
CA GLY A 210 -16.41 -3.87 -25.00
C GLY A 210 -17.71 -3.11 -24.87
N SER A 211 -18.32 -3.13 -23.68
CA SER A 211 -19.66 -2.58 -23.45
C SER A 211 -19.80 -1.10 -23.73
N VAL A 212 -18.74 -0.32 -23.49
CA VAL A 212 -18.73 1.14 -23.71
C VAL A 212 -18.10 1.54 -25.05
N ALA A 213 -17.46 0.63 -25.76
CA ALA A 213 -16.73 0.93 -26.99
C ALA A 213 -17.62 1.58 -28.09
N LYS A 214 -18.90 1.27 -28.09
CA LYS A 214 -19.90 1.84 -29.02
C LYS A 214 -20.21 3.33 -28.78
N PHE A 215 -19.86 3.86 -27.61
CA PHE A 215 -20.02 5.27 -27.25
C PHE A 215 -18.72 6.08 -27.41
N LEU A 216 -17.64 5.42 -27.83
CA LEU A 216 -16.35 6.04 -28.09
C LEU A 216 -16.21 6.32 -29.57
N SER A 217 -15.85 7.55 -29.91
CA SER A 217 -15.43 7.90 -31.29
C SER A 217 -14.12 7.16 -31.63
N ASP A 218 -13.83 7.03 -32.90
CA ASP A 218 -12.58 6.40 -33.38
C ASP A 218 -11.35 7.19 -32.89
N ILE A 219 -11.46 8.52 -32.82
CA ILE A 219 -10.39 9.38 -32.26
C ILE A 219 -10.11 9.05 -30.81
N GLU A 220 -11.15 8.84 -29.96
CA GLU A 220 -11.01 8.49 -28.55
C GLU A 220 -10.42 7.08 -28.38
N LYS A 221 -10.85 6.12 -29.21
CA LYS A 221 -10.29 4.75 -29.21
C LYS A 221 -8.81 4.75 -29.56
N GLU A 222 -8.42 5.43 -30.64
CA GLU A 222 -7.03 5.58 -31.06
C GLU A 222 -6.19 6.29 -29.99
N ALA A 223 -6.71 7.38 -29.41
CA ALA A 223 -6.04 8.11 -28.34
C ALA A 223 -5.82 7.23 -27.11
N LEU A 224 -6.81 6.42 -26.69
CA LEU A 224 -6.66 5.52 -25.56
C LEU A 224 -5.63 4.41 -25.85
N ILE A 225 -5.70 3.77 -27.01
CA ILE A 225 -4.72 2.76 -27.45
C ILE A 225 -3.30 3.35 -27.41
N LYS A 226 -3.12 4.53 -27.99
CA LYS A 226 -1.83 5.22 -28.03
C LYS A 226 -1.32 5.60 -26.65
N THR A 227 -2.15 6.19 -25.81
CA THR A 227 -1.78 6.61 -24.44
C THR A 227 -1.39 5.43 -23.57
N MET A 228 -2.12 4.31 -23.67
CA MET A 228 -1.83 3.08 -22.94
C MET A 228 -0.70 2.25 -23.58
N GLY A 229 -0.23 2.61 -24.79
CA GLY A 229 0.70 1.79 -25.55
C GLY A 229 0.16 0.37 -25.77
N ALA A 230 -1.18 0.26 -25.96
CA ALA A 230 -1.85 -1.02 -26.03
C ALA A 230 -1.68 -1.64 -27.44
N LYS A 231 -1.60 -2.96 -27.46
CA LYS A 231 -1.40 -3.78 -28.65
C LYS A 231 -2.50 -4.79 -28.81
N GLU A 232 -2.49 -5.49 -29.94
CA GLU A 232 -3.41 -6.61 -30.19
C GLU A 232 -3.40 -7.61 -29.02
N ASN A 233 -4.57 -8.07 -28.62
CA ASN A 233 -4.81 -8.97 -27.49
C ASN A 233 -4.60 -8.37 -26.09
N ASP A 234 -4.30 -7.09 -25.95
CA ASP A 234 -4.25 -6.43 -24.64
C ASP A 234 -5.66 -6.17 -24.09
N ALA A 235 -5.74 -6.10 -22.76
CA ALA A 235 -6.93 -5.70 -22.03
C ALA A 235 -6.69 -4.34 -21.36
N ILE A 236 -7.70 -3.48 -21.36
CA ILE A 236 -7.68 -2.20 -20.65
C ILE A 236 -8.85 -2.20 -19.66
N PHE A 237 -8.54 -1.91 -18.39
CA PHE A 237 -9.54 -1.67 -17.36
C PHE A 237 -9.54 -0.20 -16.97
N LEU A 238 -10.73 0.40 -16.96
CA LEU A 238 -10.90 1.80 -16.56
C LEU A 238 -11.79 1.88 -15.32
N ALA A 239 -11.53 2.89 -14.50
CA ALA A 239 -12.38 3.26 -13.38
C ALA A 239 -12.64 4.77 -13.40
N THR A 240 -13.81 5.15 -12.88
CA THR A 240 -14.26 6.56 -12.82
C THR A 240 -14.80 6.89 -11.43
N SER A 241 -14.52 8.10 -10.94
CA SER A 241 -15.10 8.64 -9.71
C SER A 241 -14.93 10.16 -9.64
N GLU A 242 -15.70 10.79 -8.76
CA GLU A 242 -15.48 12.17 -8.32
C GLU A 242 -14.32 12.28 -7.31
N ILE A 243 -13.96 11.17 -6.67
CA ILE A 243 -12.93 11.08 -5.64
C ILE A 243 -11.70 10.37 -6.20
N LYS A 244 -10.56 11.07 -6.20
CA LYS A 244 -9.28 10.56 -6.75
C LYS A 244 -8.81 9.30 -6.03
N ARG A 245 -8.98 9.27 -4.71
CA ARG A 245 -8.60 8.16 -3.85
C ARG A 245 -9.32 6.86 -4.26
N ASP A 246 -10.63 6.91 -4.46
CA ASP A 246 -11.42 5.74 -4.83
C ASP A 246 -10.92 5.09 -6.12
N VAL A 247 -10.66 5.91 -7.15
CA VAL A 247 -10.15 5.42 -8.43
C VAL A 247 -8.76 4.81 -8.28
N ASN A 248 -7.86 5.50 -7.57
CA ASN A 248 -6.49 5.03 -7.39
C ASN A 248 -6.44 3.70 -6.63
N PHE A 249 -7.05 3.66 -5.44
CA PHE A 249 -7.03 2.45 -4.60
C PHE A 249 -7.83 1.29 -5.21
N GLY A 250 -8.94 1.60 -5.90
CA GLY A 250 -9.71 0.59 -6.63
C GLY A 250 -8.91 -0.07 -7.75
N LEU A 251 -8.25 0.73 -8.60
CA LEU A 251 -7.35 0.21 -9.64
C LEU A 251 -6.11 -0.44 -9.04
N GLY A 252 -5.57 0.06 -7.93
CA GLY A 252 -4.47 -0.55 -7.19
C GLY A 252 -4.79 -1.95 -6.68
N ALA A 253 -6.00 -2.13 -6.13
CA ALA A 253 -6.48 -3.44 -5.72
C ALA A 253 -6.70 -4.38 -6.92
N LEU A 254 -7.27 -3.86 -8.01
CA LEU A 254 -7.47 -4.63 -9.24
C LEU A 254 -6.13 -5.08 -9.86
N ARG A 255 -5.13 -4.18 -9.96
CA ARG A 255 -3.81 -4.52 -10.48
C ARG A 255 -3.13 -5.64 -9.68
N SER A 256 -3.24 -5.59 -8.36
CA SER A 256 -2.67 -6.62 -7.48
C SER A 256 -3.37 -7.97 -7.63
N LEU A 257 -4.70 -7.95 -7.78
CA LEU A 257 -5.49 -9.16 -8.02
C LEU A 257 -5.14 -9.79 -9.37
N ILE A 258 -5.10 -8.99 -10.44
CA ILE A 258 -4.73 -9.46 -11.79
C ILE A 258 -3.30 -10.00 -11.80
N ALA A 259 -2.36 -9.32 -11.17
CA ALA A 259 -0.97 -9.77 -11.10
C ALA A 259 -0.85 -11.15 -10.42
N LYS A 260 -1.62 -11.39 -9.37
CA LYS A 260 -1.70 -12.69 -8.70
C LYS A 260 -2.32 -13.78 -9.61
N GLU A 261 -3.41 -13.47 -10.28
CA GLU A 261 -4.12 -14.41 -11.15
C GLU A 261 -3.32 -14.81 -12.39
N LEU A 262 -2.59 -13.88 -12.96
CA LEU A 262 -1.71 -14.09 -14.11
C LEU A 262 -0.28 -14.52 -13.73
N ASN A 263 0.01 -14.70 -12.43
CA ASN A 263 1.33 -15.06 -11.93
C ASN A 263 2.45 -14.14 -12.46
N LEU A 264 2.20 -12.81 -12.48
CA LEU A 264 3.16 -11.83 -13.01
C LEU A 264 4.39 -11.67 -12.15
N VAL A 265 4.31 -12.02 -10.86
CA VAL A 265 5.44 -11.98 -9.93
C VAL A 265 6.11 -13.34 -9.89
N LYS A 266 7.40 -13.37 -10.23
CA LYS A 266 8.22 -14.58 -10.11
C LYS A 266 8.53 -14.84 -8.63
N GLU A 267 8.40 -16.09 -8.21
CA GLU A 267 8.77 -16.51 -6.85
C GLU A 267 10.25 -16.20 -6.56
N GLY A 268 10.54 -15.78 -5.33
CA GLY A 268 11.89 -15.40 -4.91
C GLY A 268 12.40 -14.06 -5.46
N THR A 269 11.55 -13.25 -6.11
CA THR A 269 11.90 -11.88 -6.51
C THR A 269 11.44 -10.87 -5.47
N TYR A 270 12.33 -9.92 -5.16
CA TYR A 270 12.09 -8.84 -4.21
C TYR A 270 12.41 -7.51 -4.87
N ASP A 271 11.59 -6.49 -4.60
CA ASP A 271 11.84 -5.10 -4.99
C ASP A 271 11.52 -4.21 -3.80
N LEU A 272 12.57 -3.86 -3.04
CA LEU A 272 12.47 -3.05 -1.84
C LEU A 272 12.62 -1.58 -2.21
N LEU A 273 11.77 -0.75 -1.64
CA LEU A 273 11.80 0.69 -1.84
C LEU A 273 11.26 1.44 -0.62
N TRP A 274 11.57 2.71 -0.54
CA TRP A 274 10.95 3.63 0.39
C TRP A 274 9.86 4.43 -0.29
N VAL A 275 8.72 4.57 0.36
CA VAL A 275 7.74 5.61 0.04
C VAL A 275 7.98 6.75 1.01
N VAL A 276 8.26 7.94 0.47
CA VAL A 276 8.64 9.12 1.24
C VAL A 276 7.62 10.25 1.09
N HIS A 277 7.74 11.28 1.93
CA HIS A 277 6.89 12.47 1.90
C HIS A 277 5.40 12.17 2.00
N PHE A 278 5.03 11.31 2.96
CA PHE A 278 3.62 11.13 3.33
C PHE A 278 3.00 12.44 3.76
N PRO A 279 1.73 12.71 3.40
CA PRO A 279 1.05 13.89 3.90
C PRO A 279 0.89 13.83 5.42
N LEU A 280 1.20 14.92 6.10
CA LEU A 280 1.02 15.02 7.55
C LEU A 280 -0.47 15.06 7.92
N PHE A 281 -1.30 15.64 7.05
CA PHE A 281 -2.73 15.78 7.23
C PHE A 281 -3.49 15.29 6.01
N GLU A 282 -4.62 14.64 6.23
CA GLU A 282 -5.59 14.31 5.19
C GLU A 282 -6.92 15.01 5.49
N LYS A 283 -7.60 15.45 4.43
CA LYS A 283 -8.98 15.95 4.60
C LYS A 283 -9.93 14.79 4.81
N SER A 284 -10.77 14.89 5.82
CA SER A 284 -11.90 13.99 6.01
C SER A 284 -12.82 14.03 4.79
N GLU A 285 -13.13 12.88 4.23
CA GLU A 285 -14.09 12.79 3.09
C GLU A 285 -15.53 13.04 3.52
N LEU A 286 -15.82 12.95 4.85
CA LEU A 286 -17.17 13.12 5.39
C LEU A 286 -17.57 14.59 5.56
N ASP A 287 -16.65 15.43 6.03
CA ASP A 287 -16.94 16.81 6.43
C ASP A 287 -15.91 17.83 5.95
N GLY A 288 -14.84 17.37 5.27
CA GLY A 288 -13.79 18.24 4.74
C GLY A 288 -12.87 18.82 5.81
N THR A 289 -12.97 18.41 7.07
CA THR A 289 -12.04 18.81 8.14
C THR A 289 -10.67 18.15 7.96
N ILE A 290 -9.64 18.73 8.59
CA ILE A 290 -8.27 18.19 8.61
C ILE A 290 -8.07 17.47 9.94
#